data_e943482a56827251a4b2e81383546351
#
_entry.id   e943482a56827251a4b2e81383546351
#
_cell.length_a   1.000
_cell.length_b   1.000
_cell.length_c   1.000
_cell.angle_alpha   90.00
_cell.angle_beta   90.00
_cell.angle_gamma   90.00
#
_symmetry.space_group_name_H-M   'P 1'
#
loop_
_entity.id
_entity.type
_entity.pdbx_description
1 polymer ?
#
loop_
_entity_poly.entity_id
_entity_poly.type
_entity_poly.pdbx_seq_one_letter_code
_entity_poly.pdbx_strand_id
1 'polypeptide(L)'
;MKRYMLMLAALGVLSTFAWAEDGAALYKAKCAMCHGAMGEGKVGPSLQKTSLSEKQIADLLTNGAAGKKAPHSKGVAGVTADQATAIATYVASLKK
;
A
#
# COMPACT_ATOMS: atom_id res chain seq x y z
N MET A 1 -6.85 44.34 0.27
CA MET A 1 -5.49 43.85 0.58
C MET A 1 -5.53 42.62 1.50
N LYS A 2 -6.28 42.67 2.56
CA LYS A 2 -6.37 41.53 3.49
C LYS A 2 -6.96 40.27 2.89
N ARG A 3 -7.73 40.41 1.84
CA ARG A 3 -8.43 39.29 1.20
C ARG A 3 -7.49 38.35 0.46
N TYR A 4 -6.36 38.84 0.01
CA TYR A 4 -5.44 38.04 -0.77
C TYR A 4 -4.67 37.01 0.03
N MET A 5 -4.50 37.25 1.31
CA MET A 5 -3.78 36.32 2.18
C MET A 5 -4.56 35.05 2.48
N LEU A 6 -5.89 35.14 2.48
CA LEU A 6 -6.74 33.99 2.74
C LEU A 6 -6.74 32.96 1.62
N MET A 7 -6.59 33.43 0.38
CA MET A 7 -6.56 32.54 -0.78
C MET A 7 -5.29 31.68 -0.82
N LEU A 8 -4.16 32.21 -0.40
CA LEU A 8 -2.90 31.48 -0.40
C LEU A 8 -2.93 30.32 0.59
N ALA A 9 -3.57 30.51 1.74
CA ALA A 9 -3.68 29.47 2.74
C ALA A 9 -4.51 28.28 2.24
N ALA A 10 -5.57 28.54 1.48
CA ALA A 10 -6.42 27.48 0.93
C ALA A 10 -5.67 26.59 -0.06
N LEU A 11 -4.82 27.19 -0.88
CA LEU A 11 -4.04 26.45 -1.86
C LEU A 11 -3.03 25.53 -1.20
N GLY A 12 -2.42 25.94 -0.09
CA GLY A 12 -1.49 25.12 0.65
C GLY A 12 -2.12 23.85 1.21
N VAL A 13 -3.33 23.97 1.72
CA VAL A 13 -4.06 22.82 2.27
C VAL A 13 -4.38 21.80 1.18
N LEU A 14 -4.84 22.24 0.02
CA LEU A 14 -5.16 21.34 -1.09
C LEU A 14 -3.95 20.57 -1.58
N SER A 15 -2.79 21.19 -1.61
CA SER A 15 -1.56 20.55 -2.04
C SER A 15 -1.19 19.36 -1.15
N THR A 16 -1.47 19.46 0.15
CA THR A 16 -1.13 18.42 1.10
C THR A 16 -1.89 17.11 0.82
N PHE A 17 -3.14 17.20 0.43
CA PHE A 17 -3.95 16.01 0.13
C PHE A 17 -3.53 15.30 -1.16
N ALA A 18 -2.89 16.01 -2.08
CA ALA A 18 -2.46 15.41 -3.34
C ALA A 18 -1.40 14.33 -3.14
N TRP A 19 -0.76 14.30 -1.99
CA TRP A 19 0.31 13.35 -1.67
C TRP A 19 -0.14 12.20 -0.78
N ALA A 20 -1.45 12.06 -0.54
CA ALA A 20 -1.96 10.93 0.21
C ALA A 20 -1.61 9.62 -0.50
N GLU A 21 -1.15 8.64 0.28
CA GLU A 21 -0.78 7.36 -0.27
C GLU A 21 -2.00 6.66 -0.87
N ASP A 22 -1.84 6.12 -2.07
CA ASP A 22 -2.88 5.35 -2.74
C ASP A 22 -2.48 3.87 -2.72
N GLY A 23 -3.05 3.12 -1.79
CA GLY A 23 -2.77 1.70 -1.65
C GLY A 23 -3.14 0.89 -2.88
N ALA A 24 -4.22 1.24 -3.55
CA ALA A 24 -4.65 0.55 -4.77
C ALA A 24 -3.64 0.73 -5.90
N ALA A 25 -3.14 1.94 -6.09
CA ALA A 25 -2.15 2.22 -7.13
C ALA A 25 -0.81 1.55 -6.81
N LEU A 26 -0.40 1.58 -5.55
CA LEU A 26 0.82 0.91 -5.11
C LEU A 26 0.72 -0.60 -5.28
N TYR A 27 -0.41 -1.17 -4.92
CA TYR A 27 -0.66 -2.60 -5.11
C TYR A 27 -0.56 -2.98 -6.58
N LYS A 28 -1.21 -2.21 -7.43
CA LYS A 28 -1.20 -2.46 -8.88
C LYS A 28 0.23 -2.43 -9.44
N ALA A 29 1.03 -1.48 -8.98
CA ALA A 29 2.39 -1.33 -9.49
C ALA A 29 3.36 -2.40 -8.97
N LYS A 30 3.17 -2.89 -7.75
CA LYS A 30 4.18 -3.71 -7.08
C LYS A 30 3.73 -5.12 -6.73
N CYS A 31 2.44 -5.38 -6.65
CA CYS A 31 1.91 -6.63 -6.12
C CYS A 31 1.09 -7.43 -7.14
N ALA A 32 0.37 -6.74 -8.01
CA ALA A 32 -0.60 -7.39 -8.90
C ALA A 32 0.03 -8.36 -9.89
N MET A 33 1.28 -8.12 -10.28
CA MET A 33 1.98 -9.01 -11.22
C MET A 33 2.01 -10.46 -10.72
N CYS A 34 2.17 -10.66 -9.43
CA CYS A 34 2.23 -11.99 -8.83
C CYS A 34 0.93 -12.41 -8.17
N HIS A 35 0.18 -11.46 -7.60
CA HIS A 35 -1.01 -11.79 -6.82
C HIS A 35 -2.33 -11.56 -7.55
N GLY A 36 -2.27 -10.98 -8.76
CA GLY A 36 -3.47 -10.65 -9.53
C GLY A 36 -4.03 -9.29 -9.19
N ALA A 37 -4.78 -8.71 -10.14
CA ALA A 37 -5.31 -7.35 -10.01
C ALA A 37 -6.26 -7.19 -8.81
N MET A 38 -6.97 -8.26 -8.47
CA MET A 38 -7.91 -8.29 -7.35
C MET A 38 -7.43 -9.17 -6.20
N GLY A 39 -6.16 -9.55 -6.20
CA GLY A 39 -5.61 -10.44 -5.20
C GLY A 39 -6.03 -11.90 -5.36
N GLU A 40 -6.49 -12.27 -6.53
CA GLU A 40 -7.00 -13.62 -6.80
C GLU A 40 -5.91 -14.69 -6.85
N GLY A 41 -4.67 -14.29 -7.01
CA GLY A 41 -3.54 -15.22 -7.14
C GLY A 41 -3.14 -15.44 -8.58
N LYS A 42 -1.85 -15.56 -8.79
CA LYS A 42 -1.24 -15.93 -10.07
C LYS A 42 0.02 -16.75 -9.77
N VAL A 43 1.19 -16.13 -9.96
CA VAL A 43 2.46 -16.71 -9.53
C VAL A 43 2.51 -16.79 -8.01
N GLY A 44 2.04 -15.73 -7.33
CA GLY A 44 1.89 -15.72 -5.89
C GLY A 44 0.52 -16.22 -5.45
N PRO A 45 0.37 -16.53 -4.17
CA PRO A 45 -0.89 -17.05 -3.65
C PRO A 45 -1.99 -15.98 -3.64
N SER A 46 -3.24 -16.45 -3.55
CA SER A 46 -4.38 -15.56 -3.41
C SER A 46 -4.30 -14.78 -2.11
N LEU A 47 -4.59 -13.49 -2.17
CA LEU A 47 -4.67 -12.62 -1.00
C LEU A 47 -6.10 -12.48 -0.50
N GLN A 48 -7.07 -12.95 -1.26
CA GLN A 48 -8.49 -12.83 -0.90
C GLN A 48 -8.86 -13.70 0.31
N LYS A 49 -8.09 -14.74 0.55
CA LYS A 49 -8.33 -15.68 1.64
C LYS A 49 -7.19 -15.70 2.65
N THR A 50 -6.34 -14.69 2.65
CA THR A 50 -5.23 -14.64 3.59
C THR A 50 -5.75 -14.51 5.03
N SER A 51 -5.08 -15.20 5.94
CA SER A 51 -5.37 -15.09 7.37
C SER A 51 -4.61 -13.96 8.03
N LEU A 52 -3.72 -13.30 7.32
CA LEU A 52 -2.90 -12.22 7.88
C LEU A 52 -3.76 -10.99 8.15
N SER A 53 -3.49 -10.34 9.28
CA SER A 53 -4.08 -9.03 9.60
C SER A 53 -3.40 -7.93 8.78
N GLU A 54 -4.01 -6.74 8.75
CA GLU A 54 -3.39 -5.60 8.09
C GLU A 54 -2.00 -5.31 8.64
N LYS A 55 -1.85 -5.38 9.96
CA LYS A 55 -0.56 -5.13 10.60
C LYS A 55 0.47 -6.17 10.19
N GLN A 56 0.08 -7.44 10.12
CA GLN A 56 0.98 -8.50 9.68
C GLN A 56 1.38 -8.34 8.22
N ILE A 57 0.46 -7.92 7.37
CA ILE A 57 0.75 -7.65 5.96
C ILE A 57 1.74 -6.48 5.85
N ALA A 58 1.48 -5.39 6.57
CA ALA A 58 2.36 -4.23 6.54
C ALA A 58 3.77 -4.59 7.03
N ASP A 59 3.87 -5.40 8.09
CA ASP A 59 5.15 -5.85 8.62
C ASP A 59 5.90 -6.74 7.61
N LEU A 60 5.19 -7.63 6.95
CA LEU A 60 5.77 -8.49 5.91
C LEU A 60 6.34 -7.66 4.76
N LEU A 61 5.64 -6.62 4.34
CA LEU A 61 6.08 -5.74 3.27
C LEU A 61 7.28 -4.90 3.65
N THR A 62 7.39 -4.54 4.92
CA THR A 62 8.47 -3.69 5.41
C THR A 62 9.73 -4.49 5.75
N ASN A 63 9.58 -5.62 6.42
CA ASN A 63 10.68 -6.38 6.99
C ASN A 63 10.89 -7.74 6.34
N GLY A 64 9.88 -8.26 5.67
CA GLY A 64 9.93 -9.63 5.19
C GLY A 64 9.77 -10.64 6.32
N ALA A 65 9.91 -11.90 6.00
CA ALA A 65 9.83 -12.97 6.99
C ALA A 65 10.76 -14.10 6.60
N ALA A 66 11.47 -14.66 7.59
CA ALA A 66 12.34 -15.80 7.40
C ALA A 66 11.52 -17.00 6.88
N GLY A 67 12.10 -17.73 5.95
CA GLY A 67 11.44 -18.89 5.35
C GLY A 67 10.48 -18.58 4.20
N LYS A 68 10.20 -17.32 3.94
CA LYS A 68 9.41 -16.94 2.78
C LYS A 68 10.28 -16.89 1.53
N LYS A 69 9.66 -17.14 0.38
CA LYS A 69 10.31 -16.97 -0.91
C LYS A 69 10.40 -15.50 -1.28
N ALA A 70 11.34 -15.15 -2.13
CA ALA A 70 11.44 -13.78 -2.64
C ALA A 70 10.11 -13.36 -3.29
N PRO A 71 9.70 -12.10 -3.18
CA PRO A 71 10.38 -11.01 -2.50
C PRO A 71 10.17 -10.95 -0.99
N HIS A 72 9.37 -11.84 -0.41
CA HIS A 72 8.90 -11.73 0.97
C HIS A 72 9.89 -12.28 2.01
N SER A 73 11.03 -12.78 1.58
CA SER A 73 12.13 -13.12 2.50
C SER A 73 12.76 -11.87 3.11
N LYS A 74 12.59 -10.73 2.45
CA LYS A 74 13.03 -9.40 2.90
C LYS A 74 11.89 -8.42 2.70
N GLY A 75 12.06 -7.18 3.14
CA GLY A 75 11.10 -6.13 2.81
C GLY A 75 11.06 -5.87 1.31
N VAL A 76 9.92 -5.45 0.81
CA VAL A 76 9.75 -5.13 -0.61
C VAL A 76 10.51 -3.84 -0.92
N ALA A 77 11.42 -3.90 -1.90
CA ALA A 77 12.22 -2.74 -2.28
C ALA A 77 11.33 -1.60 -2.76
N GLY A 78 11.66 -0.39 -2.30
CA GLY A 78 10.94 0.82 -2.72
C GLY A 78 9.60 1.04 -2.00
N VAL A 79 9.31 0.25 -0.98
CA VAL A 79 8.09 0.41 -0.18
C VAL A 79 8.47 0.95 1.20
N THR A 80 7.99 2.15 1.51
CA THR A 80 8.16 2.75 2.84
C THR A 80 7.15 2.16 3.82
N ALA A 81 7.33 2.44 5.11
CA ALA A 81 6.40 1.98 6.14
C ALA A 81 4.97 2.50 5.90
N ASP A 82 4.84 3.76 5.50
CA ASP A 82 3.53 4.35 5.21
C ASP A 82 2.89 3.71 3.98
N GLN A 83 3.69 3.44 2.96
CA GLN A 83 3.21 2.76 1.76
C GLN A 83 2.80 1.32 2.07
N ALA A 84 3.55 0.63 2.91
CA ALA A 84 3.20 -0.73 3.34
C ALA A 84 1.86 -0.76 4.06
N THR A 85 1.60 0.23 4.92
CA THR A 85 0.33 0.36 5.61
C THR A 85 -0.81 0.59 4.62
N ALA A 86 -0.61 1.48 3.64
CA ALA A 86 -1.62 1.76 2.62
C ALA A 86 -1.93 0.51 1.78
N ILE A 87 -0.90 -0.22 1.39
CA ILE A 87 -1.06 -1.47 0.64
C ILE A 87 -1.83 -2.50 1.49
N ALA A 88 -1.46 -2.64 2.76
CA ALA A 88 -2.11 -3.60 3.66
C ALA A 88 -3.60 -3.30 3.82
N THR A 89 -3.96 -2.04 3.95
CA THR A 89 -5.35 -1.61 4.03
C THR A 89 -6.10 -2.00 2.74
N TYR A 90 -5.49 -1.76 1.60
CA TYR A 90 -6.10 -2.13 0.33
C TYR A 90 -6.27 -3.64 0.20
N VAL A 91 -5.24 -4.43 0.56
CA VAL A 91 -5.31 -5.89 0.52
C VAL A 91 -6.43 -6.40 1.42
N ALA A 92 -6.59 -5.82 2.60
CA ALA A 92 -7.67 -6.20 3.49
C ALA A 92 -9.05 -5.99 2.85
N SER A 93 -9.18 -4.97 2.01
CA SER A 93 -10.43 -4.70 1.29
C SER A 93 -10.73 -5.74 0.20
N LEU A 94 -9.72 -6.49 -0.23
CA LEU A 94 -9.87 -7.53 -1.25
C LEU A 94 -10.31 -8.87 -0.67
N LYS A 95 -10.28 -9.04 0.63
CA LYS A 95 -10.66 -10.31 1.28
C LYS A 95 -12.12 -10.64 1.01
N LYS A 96 -12.36 -11.92 0.82
CA LYS A 96 -13.71 -12.44 0.57
C LYS A 96 -14.05 -13.55 1.54
#